data_79bd1314a931f1c5683c5d5b8163b0b4
#
_entry.id   79bd1314a931f1c5683c5d5b8163b0b4
#
_cell.length_a   1.000
_cell.length_b   1.000
_cell.length_c   1.000
_cell.angle_alpha   90.00
_cell.angle_beta   90.00
_cell.angle_gamma   90.00
#
_symmetry.space_group_name_H-M   'P 1'
#
loop_
_entity.id
_entity.type
_entity.pdbx_description
1 polymer ?
#
loop_
_entity_poly.entity_id
_entity_poly.type
_entity_poly.pdbx_seq_one_letter_code
_entity_poly.pdbx_strand_id
1 'polypeptide(L)'
;MYFKYFLLAGVIFTHTLVSQELIFKQSDLINNRGCASEQPDARWNSWFNEQVEAFKLLQGKNQANYVIPVVVHVIYGATTTPVGSYPNISQNQINSQINVLNADFAGTGLNVNQLAATAFSAIGAANTNISFCLAQLDPQGLPLTEPGIHRISYVANGWTNPTSPNSIAAFMNLMNGTIKPATIWDPTRYLNIWVSDVNVNIGILGYATFPPGTPLSGLSGVGSSINDGVWVWARSFGSTGTLQSPYNKGRTASHEIGHWLGLRHIGGDGNNNPSGDCNATDFCTDTPPQRGGFAGGQFGQNYGAPSYPCHLGVCTSASNGDMFMNFMDYVDDPSCYMFTPDQRLRMQTAMATSPLRISLTASSNSLCNLPPAAPQAAFSVTNESCLDSIVTLQNQTTGTPGPSYLWTILPSQGAQFVPSNTVATPSILPSQPGFYTITLNATNASGSDQTTQTLDIYDCGNFESVNSIEASRVKIVPNPVNDQFVISIESSGACNIEIFNALGQSVFHTCFSIGKLNVNTADWPQGVFVVRINLGNQILQKTFTVNHP
;
A
#
# COMPACT_ATOMS: atom_id res chain seq x y z
N MET A 1 -67.80 -5.27 38.90
CA MET A 1 -66.99 -4.05 38.72
C MET A 1 -65.58 -4.48 38.32
N TYR A 2 -65.31 -4.54 37.00
CA TYR A 2 -64.05 -5.07 36.46
C TYR A 2 -63.11 -3.92 36.17
N PHE A 3 -61.89 -3.91 36.75
CA PHE A 3 -60.79 -3.04 36.39
C PHE A 3 -59.89 -3.79 35.39
N LYS A 4 -59.76 -3.23 34.15
CA LYS A 4 -58.80 -3.72 33.14
C LYS A 4 -57.47 -2.97 33.35
N TYR A 5 -56.41 -3.73 33.57
CA TYR A 5 -55.04 -3.26 33.46
C TYR A 5 -54.58 -3.32 32.02
N PHE A 6 -54.12 -2.17 31.48
CA PHE A 6 -53.39 -2.06 30.22
C PHE A 6 -51.91 -2.26 30.53
N LEU A 7 -51.32 -3.33 30.01
CA LEU A 7 -49.86 -3.48 29.98
C LEU A 7 -49.35 -2.79 28.72
N LEU A 8 -48.51 -1.74 28.88
CA LEU A 8 -47.69 -1.16 27.81
C LEU A 8 -46.44 -2.04 27.64
N ALA A 9 -46.33 -2.80 26.57
CA ALA A 9 -45.13 -3.51 26.18
C ALA A 9 -44.19 -2.53 25.49
N GLY A 10 -43.15 -2.10 26.21
CA GLY A 10 -42.01 -1.38 25.62
C GLY A 10 -41.16 -2.32 24.78
N VAL A 11 -41.13 -2.12 23.48
CA VAL A 11 -40.20 -2.82 22.58
C VAL A 11 -38.84 -2.15 22.70
N ILE A 12 -37.92 -2.79 23.42
CA ILE A 12 -36.51 -2.43 23.45
C ILE A 12 -35.88 -2.99 22.17
N PHE A 13 -35.56 -2.14 21.20
CA PHE A 13 -34.68 -2.49 20.08
C PHE A 13 -33.24 -2.58 20.59
N THR A 14 -32.80 -3.78 20.91
CA THR A 14 -31.38 -4.07 21.07
C THR A 14 -30.78 -4.17 19.67
N HIS A 15 -30.02 -3.15 19.25
CA HIS A 15 -29.12 -3.28 18.11
C HIS A 15 -27.99 -4.23 18.50
N THR A 16 -28.13 -5.50 18.18
CA THR A 16 -27.01 -6.43 18.11
C THR A 16 -26.16 -6.00 16.92
N LEU A 17 -24.98 -5.45 17.20
CA LEU A 17 -23.87 -5.38 16.26
C LEU A 17 -23.51 -6.83 15.90
N VAL A 18 -24.07 -7.33 14.81
CA VAL A 18 -23.59 -8.56 14.17
C VAL A 18 -22.26 -8.18 13.52
N SER A 19 -21.16 -8.56 14.18
CA SER A 19 -19.88 -8.66 13.50
C SER A 19 -20.08 -9.60 12.32
N GLN A 20 -20.05 -9.09 11.09
CA GLN A 20 -19.97 -9.93 9.91
C GLN A 20 -18.59 -10.61 9.96
N GLU A 21 -18.53 -11.81 10.56
CA GLU A 21 -17.49 -12.77 10.22
C GLU A 21 -17.61 -13.00 8.71
N LEU A 22 -16.60 -12.55 7.98
CA LEU A 22 -16.44 -12.87 6.56
C LEU A 22 -16.30 -14.40 6.47
N ILE A 23 -17.41 -15.09 6.19
CA ILE A 23 -17.40 -16.53 5.90
C ILE A 23 -16.73 -16.68 4.53
N PHE A 24 -15.43 -16.99 4.55
CA PHE A 24 -14.68 -17.32 3.33
C PHE A 24 -15.21 -18.63 2.76
N LYS A 25 -15.46 -18.66 1.45
CA LYS A 25 -15.78 -19.92 0.77
C LYS A 25 -14.54 -20.81 0.82
N GLN A 26 -14.73 -22.11 0.99
CA GLN A 26 -13.66 -23.14 0.97
C GLN A 26 -12.77 -23.03 -0.29
N SER A 27 -13.33 -22.50 -1.41
CA SER A 27 -12.63 -22.23 -2.67
C SER A 27 -11.61 -21.08 -2.60
N ASP A 28 -11.64 -20.25 -1.53
CA ASP A 28 -10.80 -19.07 -1.40
C ASP A 28 -9.56 -19.33 -0.53
N LEU A 29 -9.29 -20.60 -0.22
CA LEU A 29 -8.22 -21.02 0.68
C LEU A 29 -7.12 -21.75 -0.08
N ILE A 30 -5.87 -21.43 0.23
CA ILE A 30 -4.70 -22.20 -0.23
C ILE A 30 -4.47 -23.31 0.78
N ASN A 31 -4.53 -24.55 0.32
CA ASN A 31 -4.42 -25.73 1.19
C ASN A 31 -2.98 -26.25 1.33
N ASN A 32 -2.05 -25.74 0.52
CA ASN A 32 -0.65 -26.16 0.51
C ASN A 32 0.28 -24.98 0.64
N ARG A 33 1.39 -25.13 1.39
CA ARG A 33 2.46 -24.14 1.42
C ARG A 33 3.28 -24.27 0.14
N GLY A 34 3.11 -23.35 -0.81
CA GLY A 34 3.89 -23.29 -2.05
C GLY A 34 4.83 -22.09 -2.04
N CYS A 35 6.11 -22.32 -2.34
CA CYS A 35 7.09 -21.30 -2.68
C CYS A 35 7.41 -21.39 -4.16
N ALA A 36 7.41 -20.25 -4.85
CA ALA A 36 7.73 -20.17 -6.28
C ALA A 36 9.09 -19.49 -6.53
N SER A 37 9.97 -19.47 -5.54
CA SER A 37 11.33 -18.94 -5.68
C SER A 37 12.12 -19.76 -6.67
N GLU A 38 12.47 -19.14 -7.79
CA GLU A 38 13.26 -19.79 -8.84
C GLU A 38 14.71 -19.94 -8.37
N GLN A 39 15.20 -21.18 -8.38
CA GLN A 39 16.53 -21.50 -7.86
C GLN A 39 17.61 -21.12 -8.86
N PRO A 40 18.66 -20.39 -8.44
CA PRO A 40 19.78 -20.07 -9.31
C PRO A 40 20.58 -21.33 -9.71
N ASP A 41 21.26 -21.22 -10.84
CA ASP A 41 22.03 -22.33 -11.42
C ASP A 41 23.32 -22.68 -10.63
N ALA A 42 24.04 -23.73 -11.10
CA ALA A 42 25.27 -24.19 -10.46
C ALA A 42 26.37 -23.12 -10.41
N ARG A 43 26.42 -22.19 -11.36
CA ARG A 43 27.42 -21.09 -11.37
C ARG A 43 27.23 -20.16 -10.19
N TRP A 44 25.96 -19.82 -9.89
CA TRP A 44 25.64 -19.01 -8.72
C TRP A 44 26.02 -19.74 -7.44
N ASN A 45 25.71 -21.04 -7.35
CA ASN A 45 26.07 -21.84 -6.17
C ASN A 45 27.58 -21.86 -5.92
N SER A 46 28.38 -22.11 -6.98
CA SER A 46 29.83 -22.11 -6.86
C SER A 46 30.35 -20.76 -6.39
N TRP A 47 29.91 -19.69 -7.03
CA TRP A 47 30.26 -18.32 -6.63
C TRP A 47 29.86 -18.02 -5.18
N PHE A 48 28.60 -18.31 -4.81
CA PHE A 48 28.11 -17.94 -3.48
C PHE A 48 28.81 -18.75 -2.36
N ASN A 49 29.09 -20.03 -2.61
CA ASN A 49 29.85 -20.84 -1.65
C ASN A 49 31.29 -20.36 -1.48
N GLU A 50 31.95 -19.90 -2.55
CA GLU A 50 33.26 -19.25 -2.45
C GLU A 50 33.18 -17.98 -1.57
N GLN A 51 32.11 -17.18 -1.71
CA GLN A 51 31.90 -16.01 -0.86
C GLN A 51 31.67 -16.42 0.61
N VAL A 52 30.92 -17.49 0.87
CA VAL A 52 30.67 -18.01 2.23
C VAL A 52 31.99 -18.45 2.88
N GLU A 53 32.83 -19.22 2.19
CA GLU A 53 34.13 -19.65 2.74
C GLU A 53 35.08 -18.46 2.97
N ALA A 54 35.13 -17.49 2.05
CA ALA A 54 35.90 -16.27 2.22
C ALA A 54 35.41 -15.45 3.44
N PHE A 55 34.09 -15.28 3.58
CA PHE A 55 33.49 -14.55 4.69
C PHE A 55 33.75 -15.24 6.04
N LYS A 56 33.69 -16.57 6.08
CA LYS A 56 33.97 -17.38 7.26
C LYS A 56 35.38 -17.14 7.83
N LEU A 57 36.37 -16.98 6.95
CA LEU A 57 37.72 -16.67 7.33
C LEU A 57 37.88 -15.25 7.92
N LEU A 58 37.01 -14.32 7.53
CA LEU A 58 37.05 -12.93 7.99
C LEU A 58 36.27 -12.70 9.30
N GLN A 59 35.32 -13.58 9.66
CA GLN A 59 34.45 -13.43 10.83
C GLN A 59 35.15 -13.51 12.20
N GLY A 60 36.43 -13.78 12.26
CA GLY A 60 37.19 -13.98 13.54
C GLY A 60 37.24 -12.76 14.48
N LYS A 61 36.66 -11.58 14.14
CA LYS A 61 36.84 -10.37 14.94
C LYS A 61 35.61 -9.46 15.16
N ASN A 62 34.55 -9.49 14.35
CA ASN A 62 33.38 -8.65 14.58
C ASN A 62 32.11 -9.29 13.98
N GLN A 63 31.13 -9.62 14.80
CA GLN A 63 29.78 -9.92 14.33
C GLN A 63 29.11 -8.62 13.95
N ALA A 64 28.89 -8.39 12.64
CA ALA A 64 28.16 -7.24 12.16
C ALA A 64 26.66 -7.38 12.49
N ASN A 65 26.04 -6.30 12.93
CA ASN A 65 24.59 -6.18 13.02
C ASN A 65 24.09 -5.51 11.75
N TYR A 66 23.15 -6.16 11.09
CA TYR A 66 22.52 -5.67 9.86
C TYR A 66 21.11 -5.18 10.15
N VAL A 67 20.83 -3.94 9.81
CA VAL A 67 19.48 -3.37 9.87
C VAL A 67 19.02 -3.10 8.43
N ILE A 68 17.89 -3.67 8.06
CA ILE A 68 17.35 -3.61 6.69
C ILE A 68 16.12 -2.72 6.65
N PRO A 69 16.17 -1.57 5.95
CA PRO A 69 14.98 -0.77 5.69
C PRO A 69 14.02 -1.50 4.75
N VAL A 70 12.76 -1.59 5.15
CA VAL A 70 11.70 -2.32 4.42
C VAL A 70 10.68 -1.34 3.86
N VAL A 71 10.27 -1.56 2.61
CA VAL A 71 9.05 -1.03 2.04
C VAL A 71 8.11 -2.16 1.64
N VAL A 72 6.85 -2.04 2.04
CA VAL A 72 5.77 -2.99 1.70
C VAL A 72 4.88 -2.34 0.65
N HIS A 73 4.92 -2.86 -0.58
CA HIS A 73 4.06 -2.47 -1.69
C HIS A 73 2.75 -3.22 -1.59
N VAL A 74 1.72 -2.58 -1.08
CA VAL A 74 0.38 -3.18 -0.94
C VAL A 74 -0.39 -3.00 -2.24
N ILE A 75 -0.54 -4.08 -3.01
CA ILE A 75 -1.25 -4.09 -4.30
C ILE A 75 -2.71 -4.44 -4.05
N TYR A 76 -3.61 -3.51 -4.32
CA TYR A 76 -5.05 -3.65 -4.03
C TYR A 76 -5.92 -3.21 -5.22
N GLY A 77 -7.23 -3.44 -5.11
CA GLY A 77 -8.21 -3.21 -6.18
C GLY A 77 -8.55 -1.74 -6.42
N ALA A 78 -9.82 -1.40 -6.30
CA ALA A 78 -10.30 -0.04 -6.53
C ALA A 78 -9.75 0.94 -5.49
N THR A 79 -9.51 2.20 -5.88
CA THR A 79 -9.04 3.27 -4.99
C THR A 79 -9.99 3.55 -3.82
N THR A 80 -11.25 3.13 -3.96
CA THR A 80 -12.27 3.20 -2.89
C THR A 80 -12.17 2.05 -1.88
N THR A 81 -11.27 1.07 -2.05
CA THR A 81 -11.08 -0.02 -1.08
C THR A 81 -10.46 0.53 0.20
N PRO A 82 -11.16 0.52 1.34
CA PRO A 82 -10.66 1.10 2.58
C PRO A 82 -9.38 0.39 3.06
N VAL A 83 -8.50 1.13 3.73
CA VAL A 83 -7.35 0.55 4.44
C VAL A 83 -7.84 -0.38 5.55
N GLY A 84 -7.28 -1.59 5.61
CA GLY A 84 -7.73 -2.67 6.49
C GLY A 84 -8.74 -3.62 5.85
N SER A 85 -9.33 -3.26 4.72
CA SER A 85 -10.15 -4.17 3.90
C SER A 85 -9.28 -4.94 2.93
N TYR A 86 -9.37 -6.26 2.96
CA TYR A 86 -8.59 -7.15 2.09
C TYR A 86 -8.79 -6.85 0.59
N PRO A 87 -7.73 -6.82 -0.24
CA PRO A 87 -6.32 -7.02 0.07
C PRO A 87 -5.55 -5.74 0.48
N ASN A 88 -6.22 -4.59 0.71
CA ASN A 88 -5.62 -3.35 1.18
C ASN A 88 -5.33 -3.43 2.70
N ILE A 89 -4.38 -4.30 3.07
CA ILE A 89 -4.10 -4.66 4.47
C ILE A 89 -3.71 -3.45 5.33
N SER A 90 -4.03 -3.52 6.63
CA SER A 90 -3.78 -2.43 7.58
C SER A 90 -2.30 -2.28 7.95
N GLN A 91 -1.92 -1.09 8.41
CA GLN A 91 -0.60 -0.84 9.00
C GLN A 91 -0.33 -1.77 10.20
N ASN A 92 -1.34 -2.08 11.02
CA ASN A 92 -1.19 -3.01 12.14
C ASN A 92 -0.81 -4.42 11.68
N GLN A 93 -1.38 -4.90 10.58
CA GLN A 93 -1.01 -6.19 9.99
C GLN A 93 0.43 -6.16 9.51
N ILE A 94 0.87 -5.09 8.84
CA ILE A 94 2.25 -4.89 8.38
C ILE A 94 3.22 -4.82 9.56
N ASN A 95 2.91 -4.03 10.58
CA ASN A 95 3.73 -3.94 11.81
C ASN A 95 3.88 -5.32 12.47
N SER A 96 2.81 -6.12 12.50
CA SER A 96 2.87 -7.47 13.07
C SER A 96 3.84 -8.38 12.29
N GLN A 97 3.95 -8.20 10.96
CA GLN A 97 4.92 -8.95 10.15
C GLN A 97 6.37 -8.54 10.48
N ILE A 98 6.64 -7.24 10.62
CA ILE A 98 7.99 -6.78 10.98
C ILE A 98 8.40 -7.31 12.37
N ASN A 99 7.47 -7.34 13.31
CA ASN A 99 7.72 -7.92 14.64
C ASN A 99 8.03 -9.43 14.55
N VAL A 100 7.30 -10.17 13.70
CA VAL A 100 7.59 -11.59 13.46
C VAL A 100 8.98 -11.77 12.86
N LEU A 101 9.32 -11.01 11.81
CA LEU A 101 10.65 -11.08 11.18
C LEU A 101 11.77 -10.81 12.20
N ASN A 102 11.64 -9.77 13.00
CA ASN A 102 12.65 -9.44 14.00
C ASN A 102 12.81 -10.54 15.07
N ALA A 103 11.72 -11.16 15.50
CA ALA A 103 11.75 -12.27 16.45
C ALA A 103 12.36 -13.55 15.84
N ASP A 104 11.98 -13.89 14.62
CA ASP A 104 12.45 -15.09 13.91
C ASP A 104 13.92 -15.02 13.59
N PHE A 105 14.37 -13.88 13.06
CA PHE A 105 15.78 -13.66 12.71
C PHE A 105 16.68 -13.47 13.94
N ALA A 106 16.12 -13.07 15.08
CA ALA A 106 16.83 -13.07 16.37
C ALA A 106 16.87 -14.45 17.04
N GLY A 107 16.18 -15.47 16.49
CA GLY A 107 16.09 -16.80 17.12
C GLY A 107 15.25 -16.81 18.40
N THR A 108 14.32 -15.87 18.56
CA THR A 108 13.43 -15.71 19.74
C THR A 108 11.95 -15.79 19.36
N GLY A 109 11.65 -16.23 18.13
CA GLY A 109 10.29 -16.27 17.60
C GLY A 109 9.35 -17.25 18.31
N LEU A 110 8.09 -17.24 17.89
CA LEU A 110 7.06 -18.11 18.43
C LEU A 110 7.49 -19.59 18.35
N ASN A 111 7.31 -20.34 19.44
CA ASN A 111 7.57 -21.79 19.57
C ASN A 111 9.06 -22.20 19.57
N VAL A 112 10.03 -21.28 19.52
CA VAL A 112 11.47 -21.61 19.56
C VAL A 112 11.85 -22.43 20.80
N ASN A 113 11.13 -22.28 21.91
CA ASN A 113 11.33 -23.05 23.14
C ASN A 113 11.09 -24.56 22.96
N GLN A 114 10.30 -24.99 21.95
CA GLN A 114 10.07 -26.40 21.64
C GLN A 114 11.35 -27.10 21.12
N LEU A 115 12.32 -26.34 20.61
CA LEU A 115 13.61 -26.86 20.15
C LEU A 115 14.34 -27.65 21.26
N ALA A 116 14.20 -27.23 22.51
CA ALA A 116 14.83 -27.89 23.67
C ALA A 116 14.44 -29.37 23.84
N ALA A 117 13.28 -29.75 23.33
CA ALA A 117 12.79 -31.13 23.38
C ALA A 117 13.20 -31.97 22.15
N THR A 118 14.03 -31.47 21.27
CA THR A 118 14.46 -32.14 20.04
C THR A 118 15.95 -32.50 20.09
N ALA A 119 16.38 -33.42 19.24
CA ALA A 119 17.79 -33.74 19.06
C ALA A 119 18.60 -32.57 18.45
N PHE A 120 17.90 -31.58 17.88
CA PHE A 120 18.53 -30.38 17.29
C PHE A 120 18.77 -29.26 18.30
N SER A 121 18.46 -29.48 19.58
CA SER A 121 18.68 -28.51 20.66
C SER A 121 20.14 -28.07 20.79
N ALA A 122 21.08 -28.95 20.49
CA ALA A 122 22.52 -28.65 20.53
C ALA A 122 22.97 -27.71 19.38
N ILE A 123 22.26 -27.70 18.25
CA ILE A 123 22.48 -26.77 17.13
C ILE A 123 22.00 -25.37 17.53
N GLY A 124 20.82 -25.30 18.17
CA GLY A 124 20.22 -24.07 18.63
C GLY A 124 19.59 -23.24 17.50
N ALA A 125 18.65 -22.40 17.86
CA ALA A 125 18.13 -21.38 16.95
C ALA A 125 19.11 -20.21 16.85
N ALA A 126 19.55 -19.90 15.63
CA ALA A 126 20.56 -18.86 15.43
C ALA A 126 19.96 -17.45 15.57
N ASN A 127 20.62 -16.60 16.35
CA ASN A 127 20.45 -15.16 16.16
C ASN A 127 21.24 -14.76 14.91
N THR A 128 20.54 -14.33 13.86
CA THR A 128 21.17 -13.99 12.59
C THR A 128 21.90 -12.65 12.61
N ASN A 129 21.69 -11.82 13.64
CA ASN A 129 22.10 -10.41 13.70
C ASN A 129 21.58 -9.58 12.51
N ILE A 130 20.46 -9.98 11.93
CA ILE A 130 19.74 -9.24 10.90
C ILE A 130 18.40 -8.81 11.50
N SER A 131 18.08 -7.54 11.37
CA SER A 131 16.82 -6.95 11.82
C SER A 131 16.21 -6.07 10.74
N PHE A 132 14.93 -5.77 10.87
CA PHE A 132 14.13 -5.06 9.88
C PHE A 132 13.47 -3.86 10.51
N CYS A 133 13.42 -2.75 9.79
CA CYS A 133 12.68 -1.57 10.16
C CYS A 133 11.81 -1.09 8.99
N LEU A 134 10.65 -0.55 9.26
CA LEU A 134 9.86 0.14 8.23
C LEU A 134 10.54 1.46 7.88
N ALA A 135 10.81 1.68 6.59
CA ALA A 135 11.41 2.92 6.11
C ALA A 135 10.49 4.11 6.40
N GLN A 136 11.05 5.20 6.90
CA GLN A 136 10.29 6.43 7.23
C GLN A 136 10.33 7.46 6.11
N LEU A 137 11.24 7.31 5.14
CA LEU A 137 11.35 8.16 3.95
C LEU A 137 11.06 7.38 2.69
N ASP A 138 10.46 8.07 1.72
CA ASP A 138 10.30 7.61 0.36
C ASP A 138 11.62 7.71 -0.45
N PRO A 139 11.66 7.28 -1.74
CA PRO A 139 12.86 7.41 -2.57
C PRO A 139 13.32 8.86 -2.79
N GLN A 140 12.43 9.84 -2.69
CA GLN A 140 12.72 11.27 -2.83
C GLN A 140 13.22 11.89 -1.51
N GLY A 141 13.22 11.12 -0.41
CA GLY A 141 13.64 11.59 0.91
C GLY A 141 12.53 12.32 1.68
N LEU A 142 11.28 12.19 1.25
CA LEU A 142 10.13 12.76 1.94
C LEU A 142 9.58 11.80 2.99
N PRO A 143 9.14 12.29 4.16
CA PRO A 143 8.53 11.46 5.20
C PRO A 143 7.26 10.75 4.70
N LEU A 144 7.18 9.45 4.97
CA LEU A 144 6.01 8.65 4.67
C LEU A 144 4.92 8.84 5.73
N THR A 145 3.69 9.08 5.31
CA THR A 145 2.52 9.14 6.21
C THR A 145 2.22 7.80 6.88
N GLU A 146 2.48 6.71 6.17
CA GLU A 146 2.49 5.34 6.67
C GLU A 146 3.91 4.78 6.52
N PRO A 147 4.73 4.76 7.59
CA PRO A 147 6.11 4.30 7.50
C PRO A 147 6.25 2.93 6.83
N GLY A 148 7.09 2.86 5.80
CA GLY A 148 7.39 1.65 5.05
C GLY A 148 6.24 1.09 4.23
N ILE A 149 5.19 1.86 3.94
CA ILE A 149 4.01 1.38 3.20
C ILE A 149 3.81 2.19 1.94
N HIS A 150 3.73 1.49 0.81
CA HIS A 150 3.42 2.04 -0.50
C HIS A 150 2.16 1.36 -1.05
N ARG A 151 1.03 2.09 -1.07
CA ARG A 151 -0.27 1.56 -1.48
C ARG A 151 -0.52 1.82 -2.96
N ILE A 152 -0.82 0.75 -3.72
CA ILE A 152 -0.90 0.79 -5.18
C ILE A 152 -2.17 0.10 -5.66
N SER A 153 -3.07 0.86 -6.27
CA SER A 153 -4.25 0.30 -6.91
C SER A 153 -3.91 -0.25 -8.30
N TYR A 154 -4.06 -1.56 -8.50
CA TYR A 154 -3.87 -2.14 -9.84
C TYR A 154 -4.94 -1.66 -10.83
N VAL A 155 -6.14 -1.33 -10.34
CA VAL A 155 -7.22 -0.79 -11.18
C VAL A 155 -6.86 0.61 -11.68
N ALA A 156 -6.37 1.49 -10.80
CA ALA A 156 -5.98 2.85 -11.19
C ALA A 156 -4.81 2.85 -12.20
N ASN A 157 -3.94 1.85 -12.13
CA ASN A 157 -2.82 1.69 -13.07
C ASN A 157 -3.19 0.93 -14.36
N GLY A 158 -4.42 0.44 -14.49
CA GLY A 158 -4.85 -0.34 -15.64
C GLY A 158 -4.20 -1.73 -15.74
N TRP A 159 -3.70 -2.27 -14.62
CA TRP A 159 -3.05 -3.58 -14.60
C TRP A 159 -4.07 -4.71 -14.45
N THR A 160 -3.66 -5.88 -14.90
CA THR A 160 -4.44 -7.12 -14.68
C THR A 160 -4.58 -7.39 -13.18
N ASN A 161 -5.77 -7.82 -12.76
CA ASN A 161 -6.02 -8.25 -11.39
C ASN A 161 -5.08 -9.43 -11.04
N PRO A 162 -4.33 -9.37 -9.93
CA PRO A 162 -3.43 -10.45 -9.50
C PRO A 162 -4.11 -11.81 -9.29
N THR A 163 -5.44 -11.86 -9.12
CA THR A 163 -6.19 -13.14 -9.05
C THR A 163 -6.57 -13.73 -10.41
N SER A 164 -6.35 -13.01 -11.52
CA SER A 164 -6.71 -13.48 -12.87
C SER A 164 -5.78 -14.57 -13.42
N PRO A 165 -4.44 -14.55 -13.18
CA PRO A 165 -3.57 -15.61 -13.66
C PRO A 165 -3.96 -16.98 -13.10
N ASN A 166 -3.92 -18.02 -13.96
CA ASN A 166 -4.30 -19.39 -13.61
C ASN A 166 -3.10 -20.35 -13.50
N SER A 167 -1.89 -19.83 -13.53
CA SER A 167 -0.65 -20.59 -13.33
C SER A 167 0.40 -19.72 -12.63
N ILE A 168 1.36 -20.36 -11.96
CA ILE A 168 2.51 -19.70 -11.32
C ILE A 168 3.27 -18.85 -12.34
N ALA A 169 3.57 -19.39 -13.52
CA ALA A 169 4.31 -18.68 -14.56
C ALA A 169 3.57 -17.41 -15.04
N ALA A 170 2.24 -17.49 -15.25
CA ALA A 170 1.45 -16.33 -15.64
C ALA A 170 1.40 -15.27 -14.54
N PHE A 171 1.30 -15.69 -13.29
CA PHE A 171 1.34 -14.78 -12.13
C PHE A 171 2.72 -14.12 -11.99
N MET A 172 3.81 -14.88 -12.06
CA MET A 172 5.16 -14.33 -12.00
C MET A 172 5.45 -13.37 -13.17
N ASN A 173 4.94 -13.65 -14.37
CA ASN A 173 5.04 -12.73 -15.50
C ASN A 173 4.32 -11.41 -15.25
N LEU A 174 3.13 -11.43 -14.64
CA LEU A 174 2.44 -10.21 -14.24
C LEU A 174 3.25 -9.44 -13.19
N MET A 175 3.71 -10.12 -12.15
CA MET A 175 4.47 -9.48 -11.08
C MET A 175 5.83 -8.96 -11.54
N ASN A 176 6.65 -9.81 -12.16
CA ASN A 176 8.03 -9.47 -12.52
C ASN A 176 8.13 -8.64 -13.81
N GLY A 177 7.15 -8.75 -14.72
CA GLY A 177 7.14 -8.04 -16.00
C GLY A 177 6.36 -6.71 -15.97
N THR A 178 5.48 -6.51 -14.99
CA THR A 178 4.61 -5.32 -14.94
C THR A 178 4.67 -4.63 -13.58
N ILE A 179 4.24 -5.32 -12.51
CA ILE A 179 4.00 -4.67 -11.22
C ILE A 179 5.31 -4.28 -10.53
N LYS A 180 6.25 -5.22 -10.39
CA LYS A 180 7.54 -4.95 -9.73
C LYS A 180 8.35 -3.86 -10.44
N PRO A 181 8.56 -3.91 -11.78
CA PRO A 181 9.32 -2.86 -12.47
C PRO A 181 8.71 -1.47 -12.36
N ALA A 182 7.38 -1.38 -12.24
CA ALA A 182 6.67 -0.10 -12.13
C ALA A 182 6.66 0.46 -10.71
N THR A 183 6.97 -0.34 -9.68
CA THR A 183 6.75 0.03 -8.28
C THR A 183 7.96 -0.13 -7.37
N ILE A 184 9.00 -0.80 -7.83
CA ILE A 184 10.21 -1.06 -7.04
C ILE A 184 10.89 0.24 -6.61
N TRP A 185 11.24 0.31 -5.35
CA TRP A 185 12.14 1.34 -4.83
C TRP A 185 13.59 0.84 -4.92
N ASP A 186 14.54 1.76 -4.89
CA ASP A 186 15.96 1.44 -5.04
C ASP A 186 16.39 0.24 -4.15
N PRO A 187 16.67 -0.94 -4.73
CA PRO A 187 16.95 -2.15 -3.96
C PRO A 187 18.30 -2.11 -3.23
N THR A 188 19.12 -1.10 -3.48
CA THR A 188 20.35 -0.85 -2.69
C THR A 188 20.06 -0.11 -1.38
N ARG A 189 18.84 0.42 -1.23
CA ARG A 189 18.39 1.18 -0.06
C ARG A 189 17.24 0.53 0.69
N TYR A 190 16.41 -0.25 0.01
CA TYR A 190 15.18 -0.85 0.56
C TYR A 190 15.08 -2.33 0.22
N LEU A 191 14.70 -3.15 1.18
CA LEU A 191 14.07 -4.44 0.89
C LEU A 191 12.65 -4.17 0.41
N ASN A 192 12.36 -4.52 -0.84
CA ASN A 192 11.03 -4.40 -1.44
C ASN A 192 10.23 -5.68 -1.17
N ILE A 193 9.09 -5.54 -0.49
CA ILE A 193 8.14 -6.63 -0.25
C ILE A 193 6.82 -6.29 -0.93
N TRP A 194 6.39 -7.08 -1.90
CA TRP A 194 5.07 -6.93 -2.53
C TRP A 194 4.06 -7.83 -1.82
N VAL A 195 2.92 -7.26 -1.51
CA VAL A 195 1.80 -7.97 -0.89
C VAL A 195 0.56 -7.77 -1.74
N SER A 196 -0.02 -8.84 -2.22
CA SER A 196 -1.24 -8.81 -3.03
C SER A 196 -2.13 -10.02 -2.74
N ASP A 197 -3.34 -10.00 -3.31
CA ASP A 197 -4.09 -11.23 -3.49
C ASP A 197 -3.49 -12.07 -4.63
N VAL A 198 -3.94 -13.31 -4.75
CA VAL A 198 -3.53 -14.26 -5.78
C VAL A 198 -4.68 -15.23 -6.08
N ASN A 199 -4.68 -15.82 -7.27
CA ASN A 199 -5.56 -16.95 -7.54
C ASN A 199 -5.14 -18.15 -6.68
N VAL A 200 -5.97 -18.51 -5.71
CA VAL A 200 -5.66 -19.57 -4.74
C VAL A 200 -5.42 -20.95 -5.37
N ASN A 201 -5.95 -21.17 -6.58
CA ASN A 201 -5.76 -22.45 -7.29
C ASN A 201 -4.33 -22.65 -7.79
N ILE A 202 -3.49 -21.60 -7.85
CA ILE A 202 -2.07 -21.75 -8.22
C ILE A 202 -1.20 -22.19 -7.04
N GLY A 203 -1.72 -22.15 -5.81
CA GLY A 203 -1.16 -22.82 -4.63
C GLY A 203 0.16 -22.24 -4.11
N ILE A 204 0.47 -20.94 -4.33
CA ILE A 204 1.68 -20.29 -3.81
C ILE A 204 1.35 -19.31 -2.69
N LEU A 205 2.21 -19.27 -1.67
CA LEU A 205 2.15 -18.30 -0.58
C LEU A 205 3.16 -17.17 -0.72
N GLY A 206 4.28 -17.44 -1.40
CA GLY A 206 5.34 -16.48 -1.58
C GLY A 206 6.34 -16.88 -2.68
N TYR A 207 7.21 -15.94 -3.01
CA TYR A 207 8.45 -16.18 -3.73
C TYR A 207 9.41 -15.00 -3.53
N ALA A 208 10.72 -15.27 -3.67
CA ALA A 208 11.80 -14.28 -3.58
C ALA A 208 12.76 -14.39 -4.76
N THR A 209 13.52 -13.33 -4.97
CA THR A 209 14.73 -13.36 -5.80
C THR A 209 15.94 -13.70 -4.92
N PHE A 210 16.88 -14.47 -5.45
CA PHE A 210 18.16 -14.72 -4.79
C PHE A 210 19.11 -13.52 -4.89
N PRO A 211 20.11 -13.41 -4.00
CA PRO A 211 21.07 -12.31 -4.03
C PRO A 211 21.85 -12.28 -5.35
N PRO A 212 21.95 -11.12 -6.04
CA PRO A 212 22.80 -11.01 -7.20
C PRO A 212 24.28 -11.12 -6.86
N GLY A 213 25.05 -11.66 -7.79
CA GLY A 213 26.49 -11.82 -7.67
C GLY A 213 27.28 -11.08 -8.74
N THR A 214 28.49 -10.68 -8.42
CA THR A 214 29.40 -10.07 -9.37
C THR A 214 30.56 -11.07 -9.68
N PRO A 215 30.82 -11.42 -10.93
CA PRO A 215 30.33 -10.85 -12.19
C PRO A 215 29.09 -11.54 -12.79
N LEU A 216 28.34 -12.33 -12.03
CA LEU A 216 27.22 -13.12 -12.49
C LEU A 216 25.99 -12.22 -12.76
N SER A 217 25.69 -11.96 -14.02
CA SER A 217 24.52 -11.20 -14.42
C SER A 217 23.56 -12.03 -15.30
N GLY A 218 22.27 -11.69 -15.28
CA GLY A 218 21.27 -12.31 -16.15
C GLY A 218 20.93 -13.76 -15.81
N LEU A 219 21.21 -14.21 -14.59
CA LEU A 219 20.79 -15.53 -14.13
C LEU A 219 19.32 -15.54 -13.73
N SER A 220 18.62 -16.60 -14.08
CA SER A 220 17.25 -16.83 -13.63
C SER A 220 17.19 -16.96 -12.11
N GLY A 221 16.10 -16.50 -11.50
CA GLY A 221 15.90 -16.53 -10.05
C GLY A 221 16.70 -15.50 -9.26
N VAL A 222 17.61 -14.75 -9.87
CA VAL A 222 18.47 -13.77 -9.23
C VAL A 222 17.89 -12.37 -9.34
N GLY A 223 17.98 -11.58 -8.28
CA GLY A 223 17.49 -10.21 -8.22
C GLY A 223 18.21 -9.26 -9.17
N SER A 224 17.50 -8.25 -9.62
CA SER A 224 17.98 -7.16 -10.46
C SER A 224 17.44 -5.82 -9.99
N SER A 225 17.90 -4.72 -10.57
CA SER A 225 17.44 -3.37 -10.21
C SER A 225 15.93 -3.15 -10.43
N ILE A 226 15.24 -4.02 -11.15
CA ILE A 226 13.82 -3.87 -11.51
C ILE A 226 12.89 -4.91 -10.89
N ASN A 227 13.42 -5.95 -10.20
CA ASN A 227 12.57 -7.01 -9.64
C ASN A 227 13.04 -7.58 -8.31
N ASP A 228 14.15 -7.08 -7.75
CA ASP A 228 14.72 -7.61 -6.51
C ASP A 228 13.78 -7.43 -5.32
N GLY A 229 13.55 -8.50 -4.59
CA GLY A 229 12.74 -8.52 -3.37
C GLY A 229 11.87 -9.76 -3.24
N VAL A 230 10.81 -9.63 -2.45
CA VAL A 230 9.95 -10.72 -2.00
C VAL A 230 8.50 -10.42 -2.34
N TRP A 231 7.75 -11.41 -2.80
CA TRP A 231 6.29 -11.33 -2.86
C TRP A 231 5.68 -12.31 -1.86
N VAL A 232 4.63 -11.88 -1.14
CA VAL A 232 3.89 -12.70 -0.17
C VAL A 232 2.39 -12.48 -0.37
N TRP A 233 1.62 -13.56 -0.32
CA TRP A 233 0.17 -13.48 -0.33
C TRP A 233 -0.36 -12.71 0.90
N ALA A 234 -1.28 -11.79 0.69
CA ALA A 234 -1.76 -10.88 1.74
C ALA A 234 -2.38 -11.61 2.95
N ARG A 235 -2.93 -12.84 2.76
CA ARG A 235 -3.48 -13.65 3.85
C ARG A 235 -2.44 -14.49 4.59
N SER A 236 -1.19 -14.48 4.17
CA SER A 236 -0.06 -15.11 4.89
C SER A 236 0.98 -14.10 5.37
N PHE A 237 0.68 -12.80 5.28
CA PHE A 237 1.56 -11.71 5.66
C PHE A 237 1.13 -11.09 7.00
N GLY A 238 1.92 -11.31 8.05
CA GLY A 238 1.64 -10.85 9.41
C GLY A 238 1.12 -11.93 10.37
N SER A 239 0.86 -11.53 11.61
CA SER A 239 0.29 -12.38 12.66
C SER A 239 -1.05 -11.86 13.19
N THR A 240 -1.52 -10.72 12.69
CA THR A 240 -2.82 -10.09 12.99
C THR A 240 -3.46 -9.59 11.70
N GLY A 241 -4.78 -9.46 11.67
CA GLY A 241 -5.53 -8.97 10.51
C GLY A 241 -6.25 -10.08 9.75
N THR A 242 -6.49 -9.88 8.44
CA THR A 242 -7.21 -10.84 7.60
C THR A 242 -6.27 -11.94 7.10
N LEU A 243 -6.11 -12.98 7.88
CA LEU A 243 -5.14 -14.05 7.65
C LEU A 243 -5.83 -15.40 7.45
N GLN A 244 -5.12 -16.33 6.80
CA GLN A 244 -5.56 -17.71 6.61
C GLN A 244 -4.73 -18.69 7.45
N SER A 245 -5.39 -19.42 8.36
CA SER A 245 -4.79 -20.57 9.02
C SER A 245 -4.57 -21.72 8.00
N PRO A 246 -3.46 -22.46 8.09
CA PRO A 246 -2.43 -22.44 9.15
C PRO A 246 -1.28 -21.46 8.90
N TYR A 247 -1.33 -20.61 7.85
CA TYR A 247 -0.26 -19.69 7.42
C TYR A 247 -0.43 -18.27 7.99
N ASN A 248 -0.82 -18.20 9.26
CA ASN A 248 -1.25 -16.95 9.92
C ASN A 248 -0.30 -16.48 11.03
N LYS A 249 0.96 -16.91 11.01
CA LYS A 249 1.99 -16.49 11.97
C LYS A 249 3.13 -15.71 11.30
N GLY A 250 3.00 -15.38 10.00
CA GLY A 250 3.97 -14.58 9.25
C GLY A 250 5.22 -15.33 8.81
N ARG A 251 5.22 -16.66 8.91
CA ARG A 251 6.40 -17.50 8.59
C ARG A 251 6.69 -17.59 7.10
N THR A 252 5.69 -17.34 6.25
CA THR A 252 5.90 -17.23 4.80
C THR A 252 6.93 -16.14 4.49
N ALA A 253 6.81 -14.95 5.08
CA ALA A 253 7.79 -13.89 4.85
C ALA A 253 9.18 -14.25 5.41
N SER A 254 9.26 -14.94 6.56
CA SER A 254 10.54 -15.41 7.11
C SER A 254 11.23 -16.40 6.16
N HIS A 255 10.47 -17.32 5.56
CA HIS A 255 10.93 -18.27 4.54
C HIS A 255 11.45 -17.56 3.28
N GLU A 256 10.64 -16.69 2.69
CA GLU A 256 11.00 -16.00 1.44
C GLU A 256 12.19 -15.05 1.62
N ILE A 257 12.28 -14.36 2.76
CA ILE A 257 13.47 -13.54 3.07
C ILE A 257 14.71 -14.41 3.28
N GLY A 258 14.56 -15.65 3.75
CA GLY A 258 15.64 -16.64 3.74
C GLY A 258 16.22 -16.84 2.34
N HIS A 259 15.39 -17.04 1.31
CA HIS A 259 15.81 -17.12 -0.09
C HIS A 259 16.44 -15.82 -0.58
N TRP A 260 15.82 -14.69 -0.27
CA TRP A 260 16.36 -13.37 -0.62
C TRP A 260 17.75 -13.10 -0.02
N LEU A 261 18.08 -13.79 1.08
CA LEU A 261 19.40 -13.80 1.71
C LEU A 261 20.26 -15.02 1.34
N GLY A 262 19.91 -15.79 0.33
CA GLY A 262 20.73 -16.84 -0.26
C GLY A 262 20.57 -18.23 0.35
N LEU A 263 19.52 -18.47 1.14
CA LEU A 263 19.20 -19.81 1.63
C LEU A 263 18.42 -20.62 0.58
N ARG A 264 18.70 -21.92 0.52
CA ARG A 264 17.90 -22.90 -0.20
C ARG A 264 16.91 -23.59 0.74
N HIS A 265 15.94 -24.30 0.17
CA HIS A 265 15.12 -25.20 0.98
C HIS A 265 16.02 -26.22 1.68
N ILE A 266 15.65 -26.59 2.89
CA ILE A 266 16.46 -27.48 3.74
C ILE A 266 16.71 -28.86 3.11
N GLY A 267 15.80 -29.34 2.24
CA GLY A 267 16.00 -30.58 1.51
C GLY A 267 16.95 -30.48 0.31
N GLY A 268 17.51 -29.30 0.06
CA GLY A 268 18.25 -29.00 -1.17
C GLY A 268 17.33 -29.06 -2.40
N ASP A 269 17.45 -28.12 -3.31
CA ASP A 269 16.63 -28.04 -4.52
C ASP A 269 17.27 -28.86 -5.65
N GLY A 270 17.50 -30.16 -5.42
CA GLY A 270 18.27 -31.03 -6.32
C GLY A 270 17.76 -31.07 -7.75
N ASN A 271 18.66 -31.07 -8.70
CA ASN A 271 18.57 -31.27 -10.16
C ASN A 271 17.14 -31.41 -10.74
N ASN A 272 16.34 -30.33 -10.73
CA ASN A 272 14.94 -30.29 -11.18
C ASN A 272 13.95 -31.15 -10.37
N ASN A 273 14.34 -31.64 -9.22
CA ASN A 273 13.44 -32.29 -8.27
C ASN A 273 13.19 -31.36 -7.08
N PRO A 274 12.12 -30.57 -7.10
CA PRO A 274 11.80 -29.63 -6.03
C PRO A 274 11.48 -30.30 -4.68
N SER A 275 11.30 -31.62 -4.69
CA SER A 275 11.16 -32.40 -3.44
C SER A 275 12.47 -32.66 -2.72
N GLY A 276 13.59 -32.14 -3.26
CA GLY A 276 14.91 -32.57 -2.84
C GLY A 276 15.15 -34.03 -3.12
N ASP A 277 16.40 -34.43 -3.14
CA ASP A 277 16.77 -35.83 -3.01
C ASP A 277 17.77 -35.96 -1.87
N CYS A 278 18.00 -37.16 -1.41
CA CYS A 278 18.92 -37.37 -0.30
C CYS A 278 20.38 -37.04 -0.62
N ASN A 279 20.71 -36.70 -1.86
CA ASN A 279 22.01 -36.26 -2.33
C ASN A 279 22.04 -34.76 -2.61
N ALA A 280 20.91 -34.09 -2.56
CA ALA A 280 20.84 -32.65 -2.68
C ALA A 280 21.30 -31.98 -1.38
N THR A 281 21.82 -30.77 -1.49
CA THR A 281 22.32 -30.01 -0.35
C THR A 281 21.79 -28.57 -0.39
N ASP A 282 21.43 -28.04 0.78
CA ASP A 282 21.18 -26.63 1.00
C ASP A 282 22.48 -25.85 1.28
N PHE A 283 23.62 -26.52 1.22
CA PHE A 283 24.97 -26.00 1.53
C PHE A 283 25.15 -25.55 2.98
N CYS A 284 24.37 -26.10 3.91
CA CYS A 284 24.55 -25.95 5.35
C CYS A 284 24.95 -27.32 5.95
N THR A 285 25.99 -27.35 6.77
CA THR A 285 26.50 -28.62 7.32
C THR A 285 25.79 -29.02 8.59
N ASP A 286 25.07 -28.09 9.21
CA ASP A 286 24.30 -28.26 10.44
C ASP A 286 22.81 -28.58 10.18
N THR A 287 22.40 -28.69 8.93
CA THR A 287 21.10 -29.23 8.50
C THR A 287 21.26 -30.69 8.07
N PRO A 288 20.36 -31.60 8.49
CA PRO A 288 20.43 -33.00 8.08
C PRO A 288 20.02 -33.16 6.60
N PRO A 289 20.60 -34.14 5.87
CA PRO A 289 20.05 -34.53 4.58
C PRO A 289 18.62 -35.02 4.75
N GLN A 290 17.68 -34.29 4.17
CA GLN A 290 16.26 -34.63 4.23
C GLN A 290 15.56 -34.19 2.93
N ARG A 291 14.42 -34.79 2.65
CA ARG A 291 13.53 -34.32 1.60
C ARG A 291 12.65 -33.22 2.20
N GLY A 292 12.74 -31.99 1.72
CA GLY A 292 11.86 -30.92 2.19
C GLY A 292 10.40 -31.19 1.80
N GLY A 293 9.49 -31.04 2.77
CA GLY A 293 8.05 -30.94 2.58
C GLY A 293 7.38 -31.93 1.63
N PHE A 294 7.68 -33.25 1.69
CA PHE A 294 7.25 -34.13 0.61
C PHE A 294 6.95 -35.57 1.00
N ALA A 295 5.68 -35.87 1.25
CA ALA A 295 5.19 -37.23 1.19
C ALA A 295 4.40 -37.41 -0.11
N GLY A 296 4.98 -38.11 -1.12
CA GLY A 296 4.23 -38.62 -2.26
C GLY A 296 4.39 -37.96 -3.63
N GLY A 297 5.47 -37.24 -3.90
CA GLY A 297 5.85 -36.94 -5.29
C GLY A 297 5.19 -35.74 -5.93
N GLN A 298 4.59 -34.82 -5.21
CA GLN A 298 4.07 -33.57 -5.75
C GLN A 298 4.66 -32.36 -5.04
N PHE A 299 5.06 -31.36 -5.81
CA PHE A 299 5.64 -30.11 -5.39
C PHE A 299 4.80 -29.43 -4.30
N GLY A 300 5.43 -29.06 -3.17
CA GLY A 300 4.82 -28.16 -2.19
C GLY A 300 3.70 -28.76 -1.35
N GLN A 301 3.68 -30.06 -1.10
CA GLN A 301 2.78 -30.58 -0.08
C GLN A 301 3.34 -30.28 1.31
N ASN A 302 2.58 -29.50 2.06
CA ASN A 302 2.83 -29.22 3.45
C ASN A 302 2.68 -30.51 4.30
N TYR A 303 3.64 -30.81 5.18
CA TYR A 303 3.51 -31.86 6.19
C TYR A 303 2.44 -31.59 7.25
N GLY A 304 1.76 -30.43 7.18
CA GLY A 304 0.89 -29.96 8.24
C GLY A 304 1.71 -29.49 9.45
N ALA A 305 1.26 -29.88 10.63
CA ALA A 305 1.92 -29.58 11.90
C ALA A 305 2.54 -30.87 12.47
N PRO A 306 3.73 -31.30 12.00
CA PRO A 306 4.35 -32.53 12.48
C PRO A 306 4.79 -32.39 13.94
N SER A 307 4.81 -33.52 14.64
CA SER A 307 5.36 -33.65 15.99
C SER A 307 6.76 -34.25 15.93
N TYR A 308 7.63 -33.81 16.79
CA TYR A 308 8.97 -34.37 16.90
C TYR A 308 8.94 -35.71 17.70
N PRO A 309 9.69 -36.78 17.28
CA PRO A 309 10.46 -36.85 16.04
C PRO A 309 9.57 -37.09 14.81
N CYS A 310 9.92 -36.45 13.69
CA CYS A 310 9.27 -36.64 12.40
C CYS A 310 10.24 -37.34 11.45
N HIS A 311 9.75 -38.32 10.67
CA HIS A 311 10.57 -39.11 9.74
C HIS A 311 9.95 -39.18 8.35
N LEU A 312 9.13 -38.19 7.97
CA LEU A 312 8.42 -38.19 6.69
C LEU A 312 9.35 -37.94 5.49
N GLY A 313 10.41 -37.12 5.71
CA GLY A 313 11.40 -36.77 4.69
C GLY A 313 12.79 -37.39 4.91
N VAL A 314 12.93 -38.33 5.85
CA VAL A 314 14.24 -38.87 6.23
C VAL A 314 14.96 -39.55 5.07
N CYS A 315 16.18 -39.13 4.81
CA CYS A 315 17.08 -39.68 3.79
C CYS A 315 17.94 -40.83 4.32
N THR A 316 18.10 -40.92 5.62
CA THR A 316 18.87 -41.97 6.31
C THR A 316 18.07 -42.44 7.51
N SER A 317 18.37 -43.65 8.02
CA SER A 317 17.81 -44.17 9.27
C SER A 317 18.27 -43.38 10.51
N ALA A 318 18.57 -42.10 10.34
CA ALA A 318 19.02 -41.24 11.41
C ALA A 318 17.96 -41.15 12.51
N SER A 319 18.37 -41.46 13.74
CA SER A 319 17.52 -41.45 14.93
C SER A 319 16.91 -40.08 15.26
N ASN A 320 17.49 -39.00 14.68
CA ASN A 320 17.12 -37.62 15.00
C ASN A 320 15.89 -37.11 14.22
N GLY A 321 15.47 -37.81 13.14
CA GLY A 321 14.34 -37.39 12.31
C GLY A 321 14.63 -36.15 11.46
N ASP A 322 13.57 -35.59 10.89
CA ASP A 322 13.61 -34.39 10.05
C ASP A 322 13.71 -33.11 10.92
N MET A 323 14.49 -32.14 10.46
CA MET A 323 14.54 -30.79 11.04
C MET A 323 13.40 -29.93 10.46
N PHE A 324 12.15 -30.42 10.57
CA PHE A 324 10.96 -29.76 10.03
C PHE A 324 10.72 -28.35 10.63
N MET A 325 11.28 -28.08 11.83
CA MET A 325 11.16 -26.79 12.49
C MET A 325 11.99 -25.67 11.84
N ASN A 326 12.75 -25.95 10.82
CA ASN A 326 13.53 -24.95 10.09
C ASN A 326 12.60 -24.08 9.21
N PHE A 327 12.82 -22.76 9.18
CA PHE A 327 12.02 -21.87 8.34
C PHE A 327 12.11 -22.20 6.85
N MET A 328 13.15 -22.89 6.40
CA MET A 328 13.33 -23.27 4.98
C MET A 328 12.71 -24.63 4.65
N ASP A 329 11.83 -25.17 5.51
CA ASP A 329 11.00 -26.36 5.23
C ASP A 329 9.54 -25.98 4.92
N TYR A 330 8.73 -26.95 4.47
CA TYR A 330 7.33 -26.80 4.08
C TYR A 330 6.39 -27.39 5.14
N VAL A 331 6.24 -26.68 6.25
CA VAL A 331 5.33 -27.05 7.35
C VAL A 331 4.40 -25.88 7.68
N ASP A 332 3.38 -26.15 8.48
CA ASP A 332 2.49 -25.09 8.98
C ASP A 332 3.26 -24.07 9.82
N ASP A 333 2.85 -22.81 9.77
CA ASP A 333 3.53 -21.72 10.46
C ASP A 333 3.89 -21.99 11.93
N PRO A 334 3.02 -22.63 12.76
CA PRO A 334 3.37 -22.93 14.14
C PRO A 334 4.52 -23.92 14.31
N SER A 335 4.83 -24.71 13.27
CA SER A 335 5.82 -25.78 13.34
C SER A 335 7.23 -25.34 12.90
N CYS A 336 7.37 -24.20 12.18
CA CYS A 336 8.68 -23.66 11.84
C CYS A 336 9.06 -22.49 12.76
N TYR A 337 10.26 -22.56 13.36
CA TYR A 337 10.64 -21.61 14.39
C TYR A 337 12.16 -21.39 14.53
N MET A 338 12.99 -21.85 13.58
CA MET A 338 14.44 -21.65 13.66
C MET A 338 15.14 -21.51 12.30
N PHE A 339 16.23 -20.75 12.31
CA PHE A 339 17.35 -20.88 11.39
C PHE A 339 18.54 -21.50 12.12
N THR A 340 19.46 -22.12 11.38
CA THR A 340 20.70 -22.69 11.93
C THR A 340 21.88 -21.71 11.89
N PRO A 341 22.99 -21.99 12.63
CA PRO A 341 24.22 -21.20 12.52
C PRO A 341 24.83 -21.12 11.12
N ASP A 342 24.82 -22.20 10.33
CA ASP A 342 25.32 -22.17 8.95
C ASP A 342 24.39 -21.37 8.03
N GLN A 343 23.07 -21.45 8.23
CA GLN A 343 22.12 -20.59 7.53
C GLN A 343 22.34 -19.11 7.87
N ARG A 344 22.60 -18.77 9.14
CA ARG A 344 23.02 -17.41 9.54
C ARG A 344 24.26 -16.96 8.78
N LEU A 345 25.29 -17.82 8.70
CA LEU A 345 26.53 -17.50 8.00
C LEU A 345 26.27 -17.16 6.53
N ARG A 346 25.46 -17.95 5.85
CA ARG A 346 25.05 -17.70 4.45
C ARG A 346 24.31 -16.37 4.30
N MET A 347 23.32 -16.10 5.16
CA MET A 347 22.57 -14.83 5.14
C MET A 347 23.47 -13.61 5.36
N GLN A 348 24.40 -13.68 6.33
CA GLN A 348 25.35 -12.60 6.58
C GLN A 348 26.35 -12.43 5.43
N THR A 349 26.73 -13.52 4.75
CA THR A 349 27.54 -13.45 3.53
C THR A 349 26.83 -12.67 2.43
N ALA A 350 25.53 -12.95 2.20
CA ALA A 350 24.74 -12.17 1.24
C ALA A 350 24.76 -10.68 1.57
N MET A 351 24.55 -10.32 2.84
CA MET A 351 24.59 -8.92 3.31
C MET A 351 25.96 -8.26 3.11
N ALA A 352 27.03 -9.01 3.19
CA ALA A 352 28.39 -8.49 3.09
C ALA A 352 28.94 -8.43 1.64
N THR A 353 28.41 -9.24 0.72
CA THR A 353 29.03 -9.44 -0.60
C THR A 353 28.14 -9.18 -1.79
N SER A 354 26.81 -9.27 -1.63
CA SER A 354 25.88 -9.05 -2.74
C SER A 354 25.69 -7.56 -3.05
N PRO A 355 25.79 -7.13 -4.32
CA PRO A 355 25.68 -5.73 -4.72
C PRO A 355 24.40 -5.02 -4.26
N LEU A 356 23.25 -5.73 -4.20
CA LEU A 356 21.98 -5.17 -3.75
C LEU A 356 21.73 -5.35 -2.24
N ARG A 357 22.70 -5.82 -1.46
CA ARG A 357 22.58 -6.04 0.00
C ARG A 357 23.56 -5.19 0.81
N ILE A 358 24.76 -4.99 0.27
CA ILE A 358 25.91 -4.43 1.00
C ILE A 358 25.66 -3.01 1.54
N SER A 359 24.83 -2.22 0.88
CA SER A 359 24.53 -0.83 1.27
C SER A 359 23.29 -0.66 2.15
N LEU A 360 22.48 -1.71 2.34
CA LEU A 360 21.20 -1.61 3.06
C LEU A 360 21.37 -1.14 4.51
N THR A 361 22.35 -1.69 5.24
CA THR A 361 22.61 -1.29 6.63
C THR A 361 23.07 0.16 6.74
N ALA A 362 23.89 0.65 5.82
CA ALA A 362 24.29 2.06 5.81
C ALA A 362 23.09 2.99 5.57
N SER A 363 22.14 2.57 4.73
CA SER A 363 20.90 3.29 4.48
C SER A 363 19.97 3.33 5.69
N SER A 364 20.04 2.35 6.61
CA SER A 364 19.14 2.27 7.76
C SER A 364 19.21 3.49 8.69
N ASN A 365 20.39 4.09 8.86
CA ASN A 365 20.55 5.27 9.71
C ASN A 365 19.70 6.47 9.25
N SER A 366 19.56 6.65 7.94
CA SER A 366 18.76 7.73 7.37
C SER A 366 17.30 7.35 7.13
N LEU A 367 16.99 6.06 7.02
CA LEU A 367 15.66 5.60 6.67
C LEU A 367 14.83 5.09 7.86
N CYS A 368 15.49 4.58 8.92
CA CYS A 368 14.80 3.96 10.05
C CYS A 368 14.81 4.80 11.33
N ASN A 369 15.74 5.74 11.47
CA ASN A 369 16.00 6.49 12.70
C ASN A 369 15.93 8.00 12.48
N LEU A 370 14.84 8.48 11.90
CA LEU A 370 14.64 9.92 11.78
C LEU A 370 14.43 10.54 13.16
N PRO A 371 15.02 11.70 13.43
CA PRO A 371 14.76 12.42 14.68
C PRO A 371 13.27 12.77 14.77
N PRO A 372 12.67 12.65 15.97
CA PRO A 372 11.29 13.08 16.18
C PRO A 372 11.10 14.56 15.83
N ALA A 373 10.06 14.85 15.04
CA ALA A 373 9.67 16.20 14.66
C ALA A 373 8.16 16.36 14.79
N ALA A 374 7.72 17.47 15.40
CA ALA A 374 6.31 17.80 15.45
C ALA A 374 5.75 17.97 14.02
N PRO A 375 4.46 17.70 13.80
CA PRO A 375 3.83 17.94 12.50
C PRO A 375 3.95 19.40 12.08
N GLN A 376 4.02 19.62 10.77
CA GLN A 376 3.74 20.91 10.14
C GLN A 376 2.59 20.68 9.18
N ALA A 377 1.38 21.07 9.60
CA ALA A 377 0.16 20.83 8.85
C ALA A 377 0.13 21.70 7.58
N ALA A 378 -0.01 21.07 6.44
CA ALA A 378 -0.13 21.75 5.14
C ALA A 378 -0.99 20.93 4.19
N PHE A 379 -1.86 21.60 3.44
CA PHE A 379 -2.59 20.97 2.33
C PHE A 379 -2.97 22.03 1.30
N SER A 380 -3.30 21.57 0.10
CA SER A 380 -3.90 22.39 -0.94
C SER A 380 -5.23 21.82 -1.39
N VAL A 381 -6.12 22.71 -1.80
CA VAL A 381 -7.43 22.42 -2.38
C VAL A 381 -7.72 23.45 -3.46
N THR A 382 -8.53 23.12 -4.47
CA THR A 382 -9.06 24.10 -5.41
C THR A 382 -9.96 25.07 -4.64
N ASN A 383 -9.84 26.37 -4.91
CA ASN A 383 -10.63 27.37 -4.21
C ASN A 383 -12.13 27.31 -4.56
N GLU A 384 -12.47 26.70 -5.70
CA GLU A 384 -13.82 26.65 -6.24
C GLU A 384 -14.11 25.27 -6.85
N SER A 385 -15.36 24.79 -6.72
CA SER A 385 -15.85 23.57 -7.36
C SER A 385 -17.37 23.60 -7.56
N CYS A 386 -17.88 22.69 -8.37
CA CYS A 386 -19.31 22.51 -8.56
C CYS A 386 -19.92 21.57 -7.52
N LEU A 387 -21.22 21.79 -7.26
CA LEU A 387 -22.03 20.85 -6.49
C LEU A 387 -21.93 19.44 -7.10
N ASP A 388 -22.00 18.40 -6.28
CA ASP A 388 -21.89 16.98 -6.66
C ASP A 388 -20.56 16.58 -7.33
N SER A 389 -19.60 17.50 -7.46
CA SER A 389 -18.24 17.18 -7.93
C SER A 389 -17.35 16.79 -6.77
N ILE A 390 -16.58 15.72 -6.94
CA ILE A 390 -15.60 15.29 -5.93
C ILE A 390 -14.41 16.25 -5.90
N VAL A 391 -14.15 16.85 -4.75
CA VAL A 391 -13.00 17.73 -4.50
C VAL A 391 -11.92 16.97 -3.74
N THR A 392 -10.77 16.76 -4.36
CA THR A 392 -9.65 16.06 -3.72
C THR A 392 -8.75 17.02 -2.94
N LEU A 393 -8.44 16.67 -1.70
CA LEU A 393 -7.48 17.40 -0.88
C LEU A 393 -6.07 16.82 -1.08
N GLN A 394 -5.09 17.69 -1.31
CA GLN A 394 -3.69 17.30 -1.44
C GLN A 394 -2.97 17.58 -0.12
N ASN A 395 -2.75 16.55 0.68
CA ASN A 395 -2.04 16.66 1.94
C ASN A 395 -0.53 16.81 1.70
N GLN A 396 0.07 17.83 2.30
CA GLN A 396 1.49 18.18 2.21
C GLN A 396 2.14 18.24 3.61
N THR A 397 1.45 17.71 4.62
CA THR A 397 1.91 17.73 6.01
C THR A 397 3.19 16.93 6.19
N THR A 398 4.14 17.50 6.94
CA THR A 398 5.37 16.82 7.36
C THR A 398 5.35 16.51 8.84
N GLY A 399 6.28 15.69 9.33
CA GLY A 399 6.42 15.30 10.74
C GLY A 399 6.99 13.90 10.89
N THR A 400 7.65 13.62 12.03
CA THR A 400 8.29 12.32 12.30
C THR A 400 8.02 11.89 13.75
N PRO A 401 7.44 10.70 14.00
CA PRO A 401 6.84 9.78 13.02
C PRO A 401 5.71 10.45 12.24
N GLY A 402 5.31 9.84 11.11
CA GLY A 402 4.22 10.35 10.29
C GLY A 402 2.97 10.63 11.13
N PRO A 403 2.32 11.79 10.96
CA PRO A 403 1.19 12.18 11.80
C PRO A 403 -0.09 11.42 11.46
N SER A 404 -0.97 11.32 12.45
CA SER A 404 -2.37 11.03 12.25
C SER A 404 -3.12 12.31 11.87
N TYR A 405 -4.23 12.19 11.15
CA TYR A 405 -4.98 13.30 10.60
C TYR A 405 -6.41 13.32 11.11
N LEU A 406 -6.91 14.52 11.34
CA LEU A 406 -8.33 14.78 11.56
C LEU A 406 -8.74 16.00 10.73
N TRP A 407 -9.58 15.76 9.74
CA TRP A 407 -10.16 16.79 8.89
C TRP A 407 -11.50 17.22 9.41
N THR A 408 -11.76 18.51 9.39
CA THR A 408 -13.08 19.08 9.71
C THR A 408 -13.49 20.07 8.62
N ILE A 409 -14.81 20.20 8.40
CA ILE A 409 -15.39 21.13 7.43
C ILE A 409 -16.52 21.90 8.11
N LEU A 410 -16.56 23.20 7.89
CA LEU A 410 -17.59 24.10 8.39
C LEU A 410 -18.16 24.95 7.24
N PRO A 411 -19.50 25.03 7.12
CA PRO A 411 -20.50 24.31 7.89
C PRO A 411 -20.43 22.80 7.65
N SER A 412 -20.73 21.99 8.69
CA SER A 412 -20.69 20.52 8.59
C SER A 412 -21.88 19.93 7.82
N GLN A 413 -22.91 20.72 7.60
CA GLN A 413 -24.03 20.35 6.76
C GLN A 413 -23.73 20.73 5.31
N GLY A 414 -24.08 19.87 4.36
CA GLY A 414 -23.89 20.13 2.93
C GLY A 414 -22.57 19.68 2.33
N ALA A 415 -21.69 19.02 3.10
CA ALA A 415 -20.47 18.40 2.59
C ALA A 415 -20.03 17.25 3.49
N GLN A 416 -19.44 16.20 2.91
CA GLN A 416 -18.91 15.06 3.66
C GLN A 416 -17.56 14.62 3.11
N PHE A 417 -16.71 14.05 4.01
CA PHE A 417 -15.45 13.46 3.62
C PHE A 417 -15.63 12.02 3.09
N VAL A 418 -14.89 11.68 2.04
CA VAL A 418 -14.89 10.35 1.42
C VAL A 418 -13.43 9.87 1.28
N PRO A 419 -13.07 8.67 1.74
CA PRO A 419 -13.87 7.68 2.45
C PRO A 419 -14.13 8.04 3.93
N SER A 420 -13.26 8.85 4.57
CA SER A 420 -13.43 9.34 5.94
C SER A 420 -12.59 10.60 6.19
N ASN A 421 -12.84 11.28 7.29
CA ASN A 421 -12.10 12.47 7.71
C ASN A 421 -10.79 12.17 8.48
N THR A 422 -10.35 10.92 8.53
CA THR A 422 -9.11 10.52 9.23
C THR A 422 -8.04 9.95 8.29
N VAL A 423 -8.35 9.83 7.01
CA VAL A 423 -7.35 9.39 6.01
C VAL A 423 -6.39 10.51 5.64
N ALA A 424 -5.21 10.16 5.14
CA ALA A 424 -4.18 11.13 4.80
C ALA A 424 -4.66 12.13 3.72
N THR A 425 -5.35 11.65 2.69
CA THR A 425 -5.83 12.44 1.55
C THR A 425 -7.29 12.15 1.28
N PRO A 426 -8.24 12.73 2.05
CA PRO A 426 -9.66 12.56 1.76
C PRO A 426 -10.08 13.38 0.55
N SER A 427 -11.22 13.03 -0.01
CA SER A 427 -11.98 13.90 -0.90
C SER A 427 -13.20 14.46 -0.16
N ILE A 428 -13.73 15.56 -0.67
CA ILE A 428 -14.99 16.16 -0.19
C ILE A 428 -16.06 15.93 -1.27
N LEU A 429 -17.21 15.45 -0.87
CA LEU A 429 -18.41 15.40 -1.69
C LEU A 429 -19.38 16.46 -1.17
N PRO A 430 -19.50 17.62 -1.84
CA PRO A 430 -20.45 18.65 -1.46
C PRO A 430 -21.88 18.28 -1.94
N SER A 431 -22.87 18.55 -1.09
CA SER A 431 -24.29 18.36 -1.37
C SER A 431 -25.10 19.65 -1.25
N GLN A 432 -24.47 20.76 -0.89
CA GLN A 432 -25.05 22.09 -0.87
C GLN A 432 -24.05 23.13 -1.37
N PRO A 433 -24.49 24.17 -2.10
CA PRO A 433 -23.62 25.27 -2.47
C PRO A 433 -23.29 26.16 -1.27
N GLY A 434 -22.14 26.83 -1.30
CA GLY A 434 -21.73 27.79 -0.29
C GLY A 434 -20.23 27.75 0.02
N PHE A 435 -19.83 28.62 0.96
CA PHE A 435 -18.44 28.71 1.42
C PHE A 435 -18.18 27.70 2.54
N TYR A 436 -17.17 26.90 2.34
CA TYR A 436 -16.71 25.91 3.32
C TYR A 436 -15.32 26.25 3.82
N THR A 437 -15.12 26.12 5.11
CA THR A 437 -13.79 26.20 5.76
C THR A 437 -13.34 24.79 6.10
N ILE A 438 -12.22 24.36 5.51
CA ILE A 438 -11.64 23.05 5.71
C ILE A 438 -10.45 23.21 6.65
N THR A 439 -10.42 22.47 7.74
CA THR A 439 -9.30 22.46 8.69
C THR A 439 -8.69 21.08 8.77
N LEU A 440 -7.38 20.99 8.64
CA LEU A 440 -6.58 19.81 8.91
C LEU A 440 -5.90 19.97 10.27
N ASN A 441 -6.12 19.01 11.16
CA ASN A 441 -5.34 18.84 12.39
C ASN A 441 -4.45 17.60 12.21
N ALA A 442 -3.14 17.76 12.35
CA ALA A 442 -2.14 16.70 12.25
C ALA A 442 -1.48 16.48 13.60
N THR A 443 -1.38 15.23 14.06
CA THR A 443 -0.84 14.89 15.40
C THR A 443 0.08 13.69 15.33
N ASN A 444 1.25 13.77 15.98
CA ASN A 444 2.14 12.65 16.25
C ASN A 444 2.64 12.68 17.70
N ALA A 445 3.56 11.75 18.05
CA ALA A 445 4.14 11.68 19.39
C ALA A 445 4.96 12.94 19.80
N SER A 446 5.34 13.78 18.84
CA SER A 446 6.17 14.99 19.06
C SER A 446 5.33 16.26 19.14
N GLY A 447 4.01 16.20 18.88
CA GLY A 447 3.12 17.36 18.95
C GLY A 447 1.96 17.32 17.96
N SER A 448 1.30 18.47 17.83
CA SER A 448 0.22 18.68 16.86
C SER A 448 0.34 20.05 16.20
N ASP A 449 -0.20 20.16 14.99
CA ASP A 449 -0.32 21.40 14.24
C ASP A 449 -1.59 21.40 13.42
N GLN A 450 -2.10 22.59 13.05
CA GLN A 450 -3.31 22.72 12.26
C GLN A 450 -3.18 23.80 11.18
N THR A 451 -3.87 23.59 10.06
CA THR A 451 -3.98 24.56 8.98
C THR A 451 -5.38 24.59 8.39
N THR A 452 -5.76 25.69 7.77
CA THR A 452 -7.11 25.92 7.27
C THR A 452 -7.07 26.48 5.85
N GLN A 453 -8.01 26.03 5.00
CA GLN A 453 -8.24 26.52 3.64
C GLN A 453 -9.73 26.74 3.43
N THR A 454 -10.09 27.53 2.44
CA THR A 454 -11.48 27.79 2.06
C THR A 454 -11.80 27.16 0.69
N LEU A 455 -13.03 26.71 0.54
CA LEU A 455 -13.58 26.13 -0.67
C LEU A 455 -14.94 26.74 -0.93
N ASP A 456 -15.16 27.30 -2.12
CA ASP A 456 -16.44 27.80 -2.57
C ASP A 456 -17.11 26.78 -3.51
N ILE A 457 -18.34 26.38 -3.18
CA ILE A 457 -19.11 25.41 -3.94
C ILE A 457 -20.27 26.13 -4.62
N TYR A 458 -20.30 26.06 -5.93
CA TYR A 458 -21.36 26.61 -6.75
C TYR A 458 -22.33 25.51 -7.21
N ASP A 459 -23.62 25.87 -7.32
CA ASP A 459 -24.55 25.06 -8.07
C ASP A 459 -24.30 25.27 -9.57
N CYS A 460 -23.46 24.41 -10.15
CA CYS A 460 -23.22 24.39 -11.60
C CYS A 460 -24.32 23.61 -12.36
N GLY A 461 -25.41 23.27 -11.66
CA GLY A 461 -26.45 22.35 -12.13
C GLY A 461 -27.08 22.76 -13.45
N ASN A 462 -27.18 21.78 -14.31
CA ASN A 462 -27.89 21.71 -15.58
C ASN A 462 -27.92 23.04 -16.34
N PHE A 463 -26.90 23.31 -17.13
CA PHE A 463 -27.05 24.19 -18.29
C PHE A 463 -28.03 23.53 -19.25
N GLU A 464 -29.30 23.47 -18.85
CA GLU A 464 -30.37 23.34 -19.85
C GLU A 464 -30.20 24.54 -20.77
N SER A 465 -30.12 24.27 -22.05
CA SER A 465 -30.00 25.28 -23.10
C SER A 465 -30.96 26.44 -22.76
N VAL A 466 -30.38 27.64 -22.57
CA VAL A 466 -31.09 28.87 -22.28
C VAL A 466 -32.29 28.92 -23.18
N ASN A 467 -33.50 28.80 -22.62
CA ASN A 467 -34.75 28.96 -23.38
C ASN A 467 -34.70 30.31 -24.09
N SER A 468 -34.72 30.30 -25.40
CA SER A 468 -34.60 31.49 -26.27
C SER A 468 -35.59 32.61 -25.95
N ILE A 469 -36.65 32.31 -25.18
CA ILE A 469 -37.67 33.24 -24.72
C ILE A 469 -37.18 34.14 -23.56
N GLU A 470 -36.30 33.66 -22.67
CA GLU A 470 -35.82 34.47 -21.54
C GLU A 470 -34.63 35.36 -21.92
N ALA A 471 -33.81 34.96 -22.89
CA ALA A 471 -32.74 35.81 -23.43
C ALA A 471 -33.27 37.12 -24.08
N SER A 472 -34.56 37.18 -24.42
CA SER A 472 -35.23 38.38 -24.93
C SER A 472 -35.46 39.46 -23.87
N ARG A 473 -35.46 39.10 -22.59
CA ARG A 473 -35.66 40.01 -21.45
C ARG A 473 -34.43 40.86 -21.14
N VAL A 474 -33.26 40.52 -21.70
CA VAL A 474 -32.02 41.31 -21.56
C VAL A 474 -31.63 41.89 -22.92
N LYS A 475 -31.56 43.19 -22.98
CA LYS A 475 -31.14 43.92 -24.18
C LYS A 475 -29.80 44.63 -23.90
N ILE A 476 -28.86 44.47 -24.79
CA ILE A 476 -27.56 45.16 -24.80
C ILE A 476 -27.53 46.02 -26.04
N VAL A 477 -27.47 47.34 -25.85
CA VAL A 477 -27.54 48.31 -26.98
C VAL A 477 -26.53 49.46 -26.73
N PRO A 478 -25.69 49.82 -27.71
CA PRO A 478 -25.50 49.14 -29.00
C PRO A 478 -24.73 47.83 -28.86
N ASN A 479 -24.79 46.96 -29.85
CA ASN A 479 -23.91 45.81 -30.02
C ASN A 479 -23.65 45.63 -31.52
N PRO A 480 -22.41 45.85 -32.02
CA PRO A 480 -21.19 46.10 -31.26
C PRO A 480 -21.18 47.40 -30.43
N VAL A 481 -20.42 47.36 -29.35
CA VAL A 481 -20.27 48.44 -28.38
C VAL A 481 -19.01 49.24 -28.72
N ASN A 482 -19.07 50.59 -28.70
CA ASN A 482 -17.90 51.45 -28.76
C ASN A 482 -17.40 51.74 -27.32
N ASP A 483 -17.72 52.93 -26.80
CA ASP A 483 -17.23 53.38 -25.50
C ASP A 483 -18.18 53.11 -24.34
N GLN A 484 -19.46 52.85 -24.64
CA GLN A 484 -20.50 52.55 -23.64
C GLN A 484 -21.67 51.77 -24.22
N PHE A 485 -22.37 51.03 -23.37
CA PHE A 485 -23.61 50.36 -23.70
C PHE A 485 -24.61 50.38 -22.55
N VAL A 486 -25.83 50.05 -22.87
CA VAL A 486 -26.92 49.93 -21.89
C VAL A 486 -27.37 48.49 -21.80
N ILE A 487 -27.37 47.95 -20.58
CA ILE A 487 -28.07 46.71 -20.27
C ILE A 487 -29.48 47.07 -19.81
N SER A 488 -30.50 46.62 -20.51
CA SER A 488 -31.90 46.76 -20.09
C SER A 488 -32.42 45.42 -19.64
N ILE A 489 -33.01 45.33 -18.42
CA ILE A 489 -33.53 44.13 -17.82
C ILE A 489 -35.01 44.32 -17.52
N GLU A 490 -35.87 43.48 -18.12
CA GLU A 490 -37.33 43.49 -17.96
C GLU A 490 -37.77 42.41 -16.95
N SER A 491 -37.32 42.50 -15.68
CA SER A 491 -37.67 41.53 -14.62
C SER A 491 -37.76 42.22 -13.27
N SER A 492 -38.55 41.69 -12.33
CA SER A 492 -38.67 42.21 -10.97
C SER A 492 -37.75 41.48 -9.99
N GLY A 493 -36.77 42.14 -9.42
CA GLY A 493 -35.89 41.63 -8.38
C GLY A 493 -34.46 42.21 -8.46
N ALA A 494 -33.72 42.15 -7.36
CA ALA A 494 -32.30 42.50 -7.37
C ALA A 494 -31.55 41.46 -8.19
N CYS A 495 -30.65 41.90 -9.08
CA CYS A 495 -29.84 41.01 -9.89
C CYS A 495 -28.34 41.32 -9.69
N ASN A 496 -27.51 40.31 -9.71
CA ASN A 496 -26.08 40.45 -9.79
C ASN A 496 -25.66 40.37 -11.26
N ILE A 497 -24.88 41.36 -11.72
CA ILE A 497 -24.39 41.45 -13.10
C ILE A 497 -22.88 41.33 -13.08
N GLU A 498 -22.38 40.36 -13.82
CA GLU A 498 -20.94 40.17 -14.06
C GLU A 498 -20.67 40.16 -15.56
N ILE A 499 -19.52 40.74 -15.95
CA ILE A 499 -19.08 40.72 -17.35
C ILE A 499 -17.67 40.13 -17.39
N PHE A 500 -17.52 39.17 -18.30
CA PHE A 500 -16.25 38.46 -18.48
C PHE A 500 -15.67 38.73 -19.86
N ASN A 501 -14.35 38.79 -19.93
CA ASN A 501 -13.63 38.79 -21.20
C ASN A 501 -13.55 37.36 -21.78
N ALA A 502 -12.96 37.24 -22.99
CA ALA A 502 -12.80 35.93 -23.66
C ALA A 502 -11.91 34.92 -22.90
N LEU A 503 -11.12 35.38 -21.92
CA LEU A 503 -10.27 34.53 -21.05
C LEU A 503 -11.00 34.10 -19.75
N GLY A 504 -12.29 34.48 -19.59
CA GLY A 504 -13.09 34.17 -18.39
C GLY A 504 -12.77 35.08 -17.19
N GLN A 505 -12.00 36.17 -17.36
CA GLN A 505 -11.71 37.10 -16.29
C GLN A 505 -12.87 38.09 -16.14
N SER A 506 -13.33 38.35 -14.92
CA SER A 506 -14.35 39.37 -14.62
C SER A 506 -13.77 40.77 -14.83
N VAL A 507 -14.40 41.53 -15.69
CA VAL A 507 -14.01 42.92 -16.02
C VAL A 507 -14.98 43.95 -15.46
N PHE A 508 -16.15 43.52 -15.04
CA PHE A 508 -17.17 44.39 -14.43
C PHE A 508 -18.10 43.54 -13.53
N HIS A 509 -18.43 44.10 -12.37
CA HIS A 509 -19.38 43.50 -11.45
C HIS A 509 -20.20 44.57 -10.76
N THR A 510 -21.53 44.35 -10.66
CA THR A 510 -22.43 45.23 -9.92
C THR A 510 -23.72 44.54 -9.52
N CYS A 511 -24.30 44.99 -8.42
CA CYS A 511 -25.69 44.66 -8.04
C CYS A 511 -26.64 45.72 -8.55
N PHE A 512 -27.68 45.33 -9.31
CA PHE A 512 -28.60 46.27 -9.96
C PHE A 512 -30.04 45.78 -9.79
N SER A 513 -30.96 46.68 -9.49
CA SER A 513 -32.38 46.40 -9.41
C SER A 513 -33.11 47.08 -10.58
N ILE A 514 -33.80 46.37 -11.39
CA ILE A 514 -34.64 46.71 -12.53
C ILE A 514 -34.38 48.02 -13.26
N GLY A 515 -34.28 48.00 -14.58
CA GLY A 515 -34.24 49.16 -15.44
C GLY A 515 -33.11 49.16 -16.46
N LYS A 516 -32.41 50.28 -16.61
CA LYS A 516 -31.31 50.45 -17.55
C LYS A 516 -30.02 50.70 -16.80
N LEU A 517 -29.03 49.87 -16.98
CA LEU A 517 -27.64 50.05 -16.48
C LEU A 517 -26.73 50.52 -17.59
N ASN A 518 -26.08 51.65 -17.42
CA ASN A 518 -25.04 52.12 -18.32
C ASN A 518 -23.68 51.55 -17.91
N VAL A 519 -22.97 50.97 -18.86
CA VAL A 519 -21.64 50.43 -18.64
C VAL A 519 -20.67 51.13 -19.57
N ASN A 520 -19.58 51.71 -19.01
CA ASN A 520 -18.50 52.31 -19.75
C ASN A 520 -17.46 51.25 -20.15
N THR A 521 -17.08 51.22 -21.41
CA THR A 521 -16.11 50.28 -22.00
C THR A 521 -14.95 50.95 -22.67
N ALA A 522 -14.78 52.26 -22.51
CA ALA A 522 -13.73 53.02 -23.19
C ALA A 522 -12.31 52.48 -22.96
N ASP A 523 -12.06 51.93 -21.76
CA ASP A 523 -10.76 51.34 -21.36
C ASP A 523 -10.69 49.80 -21.58
N TRP A 524 -11.72 49.18 -22.18
CA TRP A 524 -11.73 47.75 -22.39
C TRP A 524 -11.04 47.37 -23.71
N PRO A 525 -10.36 46.24 -23.80
CA PRO A 525 -9.80 45.79 -25.06
C PRO A 525 -10.90 45.41 -26.05
N GLN A 526 -10.63 45.55 -27.34
CA GLN A 526 -11.51 45.03 -28.38
C GLN A 526 -11.65 43.51 -28.26
N GLY A 527 -12.88 43.01 -28.42
CA GLY A 527 -13.12 41.56 -28.32
C GLY A 527 -14.54 41.18 -27.92
N VAL A 528 -14.74 39.91 -27.75
CA VAL A 528 -16.02 39.34 -27.32
C VAL A 528 -16.06 39.29 -25.79
N PHE A 529 -17.19 39.70 -25.23
CA PHE A 529 -17.48 39.70 -23.81
C PHE A 529 -18.81 38.95 -23.55
N VAL A 530 -18.89 38.35 -22.36
CA VAL A 530 -20.08 37.66 -21.88
C VAL A 530 -20.62 38.41 -20.66
N VAL A 531 -21.85 38.88 -20.73
CA VAL A 531 -22.57 39.35 -19.55
C VAL A 531 -23.37 38.20 -18.93
N ARG A 532 -23.20 38.02 -17.64
CA ARG A 532 -23.91 37.07 -16.78
C ARG A 532 -24.78 37.87 -15.81
N ILE A 533 -26.05 37.52 -15.74
CA ILE A 533 -27.03 38.19 -14.89
C ILE A 533 -27.73 37.15 -14.04
N ASN A 534 -27.54 37.24 -12.72
CA ASN A 534 -28.18 36.37 -11.76
C ASN A 534 -29.48 37.03 -11.25
N LEU A 535 -30.62 36.42 -11.54
CA LEU A 535 -31.96 36.87 -11.13
C LEU A 535 -32.56 35.84 -10.17
N GLY A 536 -32.19 35.93 -8.89
CA GLY A 536 -32.62 34.91 -7.92
C GLY A 536 -32.11 33.52 -8.29
N ASN A 537 -33.03 32.62 -8.69
CA ASN A 537 -32.68 31.24 -9.09
C ASN A 537 -32.42 31.09 -10.61
N GLN A 538 -32.36 32.20 -11.37
CA GLN A 538 -32.13 32.16 -12.82
C GLN A 538 -30.84 32.88 -13.19
N ILE A 539 -30.06 32.29 -14.09
CA ILE A 539 -28.89 32.88 -14.67
C ILE A 539 -29.13 33.14 -16.15
N LEU A 540 -29.02 34.39 -16.55
CA LEU A 540 -29.10 34.79 -17.95
C LEU A 540 -27.70 35.15 -18.45
N GLN A 541 -27.33 34.68 -19.63
CA GLN A 541 -26.06 35.03 -20.28
C GLN A 541 -26.32 35.60 -21.68
N LYS A 542 -25.52 36.61 -22.03
CA LYS A 542 -25.54 37.19 -23.36
C LYS A 542 -24.16 37.64 -23.78
N THR A 543 -23.81 37.41 -25.04
CA THR A 543 -22.56 37.87 -25.61
C THR A 543 -22.75 39.23 -26.31
N PHE A 544 -21.71 40.06 -26.25
CA PHE A 544 -21.59 41.28 -27.00
C PHE A 544 -20.14 41.52 -27.43
N THR A 545 -19.95 42.41 -28.39
CA THR A 545 -18.58 42.71 -28.91
C THR A 545 -18.26 44.16 -28.63
N VAL A 546 -17.08 44.44 -28.09
CA VAL A 546 -16.50 45.78 -27.98
C VAL A 546 -15.63 46.01 -29.19
N ASN A 547 -15.86 47.12 -29.90
CA ASN A 547 -15.14 47.50 -31.11
C ASN A 547 -14.94 49.04 -31.12
N HIS A 548 -13.78 49.48 -30.63
CA HIS A 548 -13.43 50.88 -30.66
C HIS A 548 -13.08 51.30 -32.09
N PRO A 549 -13.44 52.51 -32.54
CA PRO A 549 -13.15 52.99 -33.89
C PRO A 549 -11.66 53.17 -34.19
#